data_4af2ded92fb9da9e3406de5d9361d966
#
_entry.id   4af2ded92fb9da9e3406de5d9361d966
#
_cell.length_a   1.000
_cell.length_b   1.000
_cell.length_c   1.000
_cell.angle_alpha   90.00
_cell.angle_beta   90.00
_cell.angle_gamma   90.00
#
_symmetry.space_group_name_H-M   'P 1'
#
loop_
_entity.id
_entity.type
_entity.pdbx_description
1 polymer ?
#
loop_
_entity_poly.entity_id
_entity_poly.type
_entity_poly.pdbx_seq_one_letter_code
_entity_poly.pdbx_strand_id
1 'polypeptide(L)'
;MKIIRFIWQLPQNLAGLLFLKCKKGRKSVKFFDKADCKFFTDNNGSVSLGDYIFVLNPNNSETVNHEYGHHKQSLYLGPLYLLVIGLPSIIGYWIDVLFHENWSWIKRDKWYYNQPWEKWADKLGGVNRYYPTLP
;
A
#
# COMPACT_ATOMS: atom_id res chain seq x y z
N MET A 1 -4.77 -23.30 6.46
CA MET A 1 -4.11 -22.00 6.76
C MET A 1 -4.48 -20.87 5.80
N LYS A 2 -4.48 -21.04 4.47
CA LYS A 2 -4.83 -19.96 3.52
C LYS A 2 -6.27 -19.45 3.68
N ILE A 3 -7.24 -20.33 3.93
CA ILE A 3 -8.65 -19.97 4.13
C ILE A 3 -8.84 -19.15 5.40
N ILE A 4 -8.23 -19.56 6.52
CA ILE A 4 -8.31 -18.83 7.80
C ILE A 4 -7.74 -17.43 7.65
N ARG A 5 -6.60 -17.29 6.99
CA ARG A 5 -5.99 -15.99 6.70
C ARG A 5 -6.89 -15.12 5.80
N PHE A 6 -7.52 -15.71 4.80
CA PHE A 6 -8.44 -15.00 3.92
C PHE A 6 -9.66 -14.47 4.68
N ILE A 7 -10.24 -15.30 5.57
CA ILE A 7 -11.37 -14.91 6.42
C ILE A 7 -10.95 -13.83 7.42
N TRP A 8 -9.76 -13.94 8.01
CA TRP A 8 -9.21 -12.94 8.93
C TRP A 8 -9.07 -11.55 8.29
N GLN A 9 -8.77 -11.51 7.00
CA GLN A 9 -8.64 -10.30 6.20
C GLN A 9 -9.86 -10.05 5.30
N LEU A 10 -11.03 -10.60 5.63
CA LEU A 10 -12.18 -10.61 4.73
C LEU A 10 -12.60 -9.23 4.20
N PRO A 11 -12.74 -8.16 5.01
CA PRO A 11 -13.17 -6.86 4.50
C PRO A 11 -12.23 -6.31 3.40
N GLN A 12 -10.93 -6.32 3.65
CA GLN A 12 -9.96 -5.81 2.68
C GLN A 12 -9.76 -6.76 1.49
N ASN A 13 -9.90 -8.06 1.67
CA ASN A 13 -9.86 -9.02 0.56
C ASN A 13 -11.06 -8.83 -0.37
N LEU A 14 -12.26 -8.58 0.16
CA LEU A 14 -13.43 -8.25 -0.65
C LEU A 14 -13.24 -6.92 -1.39
N ALA A 15 -12.72 -5.89 -0.70
CA ALA A 15 -12.37 -4.63 -1.35
C ALA A 15 -11.36 -4.82 -2.48
N GLY A 16 -10.33 -5.64 -2.29
CA GLY A 16 -9.33 -5.98 -3.31
C GLY A 16 -9.93 -6.70 -4.52
N LEU A 17 -10.84 -7.64 -4.29
CA LEU A 17 -11.57 -8.33 -5.36
C LEU A 17 -12.46 -7.38 -6.16
N LEU A 18 -13.20 -6.50 -5.49
CA LEU A 18 -14.03 -5.49 -6.14
C LEU A 18 -13.16 -4.53 -6.96
N PHE A 19 -12.08 -4.05 -6.39
CA PHE A 19 -11.13 -3.17 -7.07
C PHE A 19 -10.52 -3.84 -8.32
N LEU A 20 -10.21 -5.14 -8.25
CA LEU A 20 -9.73 -5.90 -9.40
C LEU A 20 -10.78 -6.02 -10.51
N LYS A 21 -12.06 -6.22 -10.15
CA LYS A 21 -13.16 -6.33 -11.12
C LYS A 21 -13.51 -4.99 -11.77
N CYS A 22 -13.45 -3.90 -11.03
CA CYS A 22 -13.84 -2.57 -11.53
C CYS A 22 -12.88 -1.99 -12.56
N LYS A 23 -11.63 -2.42 -12.59
CA LYS A 23 -10.63 -1.89 -13.53
C LYS A 23 -10.14 -2.97 -14.49
N LYS A 24 -10.56 -2.85 -15.74
CA LYS A 24 -10.08 -3.69 -16.85
C LYS A 24 -8.60 -3.37 -17.15
N GLY A 25 -7.83 -4.37 -17.57
CA GLY A 25 -6.47 -4.19 -18.07
C GLY A 25 -5.35 -4.35 -17.05
N ARG A 26 -5.64 -4.69 -15.81
CA ARG A 26 -4.61 -5.01 -14.83
C ARG A 26 -3.94 -6.33 -15.16
N LYS A 27 -2.62 -6.33 -15.15
CA LYS A 27 -1.82 -7.53 -15.35
C LYS A 27 -1.26 -8.01 -14.01
N SER A 28 -1.34 -9.31 -13.77
CA SER A 28 -0.65 -9.94 -12.66
C SER A 28 0.87 -9.82 -12.87
N VAL A 29 1.58 -9.41 -11.83
CA VAL A 29 3.05 -9.37 -11.81
C VAL A 29 3.57 -10.42 -10.83
N LYS A 30 4.63 -11.11 -11.22
CA LYS A 30 5.29 -12.10 -10.39
C LYS A 30 6.38 -11.42 -9.57
N PHE A 31 6.27 -11.53 -8.25
CA PHE A 31 7.33 -11.17 -7.31
C PHE A 31 7.78 -12.42 -6.57
N PHE A 32 9.07 -12.71 -6.60
CA PHE A 32 9.62 -14.03 -6.28
C PHE A 32 9.42 -14.47 -4.83
N ASP A 33 9.50 -13.60 -3.86
CA ASP A 33 9.58 -14.01 -2.46
C ASP A 33 8.34 -13.69 -1.60
N LYS A 34 7.20 -13.41 -2.26
CA LYS A 34 6.01 -12.94 -1.55
C LYS A 34 4.79 -13.80 -1.92
N ALA A 35 4.95 -15.10 -1.70
CA ALA A 35 4.02 -16.15 -2.13
C ALA A 35 2.59 -16.05 -1.56
N ASP A 36 2.40 -15.25 -0.52
CA ASP A 36 1.14 -15.19 0.21
C ASP A 36 0.17 -14.12 -0.30
N CYS A 37 0.59 -13.24 -1.19
CA CYS A 37 -0.23 -12.20 -1.77
C CYS A 37 -0.11 -12.16 -3.30
N LYS A 38 -1.07 -11.49 -3.93
CA LYS A 38 -1.15 -11.35 -5.38
C LYS A 38 -0.87 -9.91 -5.77
N PHE A 39 0.17 -9.71 -6.59
CA PHE A 39 0.54 -8.39 -7.09
C PHE A 39 -0.05 -8.13 -8.47
N PHE A 40 -0.54 -6.91 -8.66
CA PHE A 40 -1.08 -6.42 -9.93
C PHE A 40 -0.51 -5.04 -10.24
N THR A 41 -0.38 -4.74 -11.53
CA THR A 41 -0.05 -3.37 -11.97
C THR A 41 -1.29 -2.47 -11.88
N ASP A 42 -1.10 -1.21 -11.51
CA ASP A 42 -2.12 -0.17 -11.58
C ASP A 42 -1.52 1.11 -12.17
N ASN A 43 -2.34 1.89 -12.88
CA ASN A 43 -1.90 3.13 -13.53
C ASN A 43 -2.15 4.39 -12.69
N ASN A 44 -2.89 4.28 -11.58
CA ASN A 44 -3.34 5.44 -10.81
C ASN A 44 -2.69 5.57 -9.43
N GLY A 45 -1.91 4.59 -9.02
CA GLY A 45 -1.29 4.58 -7.69
C GLY A 45 -1.07 3.17 -7.17
N SER A 46 -0.51 3.08 -5.97
CA SER A 46 -0.30 1.81 -5.29
C SER A 46 -1.24 1.69 -4.09
N VAL A 47 -1.76 0.49 -3.86
CA VAL A 47 -2.63 0.20 -2.72
C VAL A 47 -2.59 -1.28 -2.36
N SER A 48 -2.59 -1.57 -1.07
CA SER A 48 -2.67 -2.92 -0.52
C SER A 48 -4.02 -3.18 0.13
N LEU A 49 -4.73 -4.19 -0.37
CA LEU A 49 -6.05 -4.60 0.09
C LEU A 49 -6.04 -6.08 0.46
N GLY A 50 -5.52 -6.38 1.64
CA GLY A 50 -5.36 -7.75 2.12
C GLY A 50 -4.34 -8.53 1.29
N ASP A 51 -4.77 -9.63 0.68
CA ASP A 51 -3.93 -10.47 -0.19
C ASP A 51 -3.77 -9.91 -1.62
N TYR A 52 -4.44 -8.78 -1.93
CA TYR A 52 -4.40 -8.12 -3.24
C TYR A 52 -3.61 -6.82 -3.14
N ILE A 53 -2.50 -6.74 -3.85
CA ILE A 53 -1.60 -5.59 -3.87
C ILE A 53 -1.53 -5.04 -5.29
N PHE A 54 -1.80 -3.75 -5.41
CA PHE A 54 -1.75 -3.03 -6.67
C PHE A 54 -0.58 -2.05 -6.63
N VAL A 55 0.28 -2.08 -7.64
CA VAL A 55 1.48 -1.25 -7.69
C VAL A 55 1.57 -0.47 -8.99
N LEU A 56 1.90 0.82 -8.87
CA LEU A 56 2.08 1.70 -10.03
C LEU A 56 3.33 1.31 -10.83
N ASN A 57 4.43 1.03 -10.14
CA ASN A 57 5.67 0.64 -10.77
C ASN A 57 6.22 -0.64 -10.14
N PRO A 58 6.00 -1.80 -10.76
CA PRO A 58 6.47 -3.08 -10.24
C PRO A 58 8.00 -3.24 -10.23
N ASN A 59 8.72 -2.39 -10.97
CA ASN A 59 10.18 -2.40 -10.99
C ASN A 59 10.80 -1.57 -9.84
N ASN A 60 9.99 -0.79 -9.14
CA ASN A 60 10.43 -0.05 -7.97
C ASN A 60 10.29 -0.92 -6.72
N SER A 61 11.40 -1.46 -6.25
CA SER A 61 11.44 -2.35 -5.07
C SER A 61 10.98 -1.65 -3.78
N GLU A 62 11.23 -0.36 -3.65
CA GLU A 62 10.79 0.44 -2.50
C GLU A 62 9.26 0.50 -2.42
N THR A 63 8.59 0.81 -3.53
CA THR A 63 7.12 0.81 -3.62
C THR A 63 6.54 -0.57 -3.35
N VAL A 64 7.09 -1.60 -3.97
CA VAL A 64 6.63 -2.98 -3.78
C VAL A 64 6.78 -3.42 -2.33
N ASN A 65 7.90 -3.13 -1.71
CA ASN A 65 8.17 -3.49 -0.32
C ASN A 65 7.30 -2.71 0.66
N HIS A 66 7.03 -1.44 0.39
CA HIS A 66 6.11 -0.61 1.15
C HIS A 66 4.68 -1.21 1.14
N GLU A 67 4.15 -1.52 -0.03
CA GLU A 67 2.83 -2.14 -0.18
C GLU A 67 2.76 -3.52 0.49
N TYR A 68 3.85 -4.27 0.45
CA TYR A 68 3.96 -5.51 1.22
C TYR A 68 3.97 -5.27 2.73
N GLY A 69 4.50 -4.15 3.19
CA GLY A 69 4.39 -3.70 4.58
C GLY A 69 2.93 -3.50 5.00
N HIS A 70 2.11 -2.88 4.15
CA HIS A 70 0.66 -2.76 4.36
C HIS A 70 -0.05 -4.12 4.40
N HIS A 71 0.35 -5.06 3.57
CA HIS A 71 -0.15 -6.44 3.65
C HIS A 71 0.15 -7.06 5.02
N LYS A 72 1.35 -6.87 5.56
CA LYS A 72 1.69 -7.33 6.92
C LYS A 72 0.85 -6.65 8.00
N GLN A 73 0.59 -5.34 7.89
CA GLN A 73 -0.34 -4.64 8.78
C GLN A 73 -1.74 -5.26 8.73
N SER A 74 -2.22 -5.62 7.53
CA SER A 74 -3.49 -6.31 7.35
C SER A 74 -3.53 -7.66 8.07
N LEU A 75 -2.43 -8.42 8.05
CA LEU A 75 -2.31 -9.66 8.80
C LEU A 75 -2.36 -9.45 10.32
N TYR A 76 -1.74 -8.38 10.83
CA TYR A 76 -1.75 -8.06 12.26
C TYR A 76 -3.13 -7.56 12.73
N LEU A 77 -3.76 -6.68 11.96
CA LEU A 77 -4.99 -5.97 12.35
C LEU A 77 -6.28 -6.71 11.95
N GLY A 78 -6.19 -7.65 11.00
CA GLY A 78 -7.35 -8.36 10.50
C GLY A 78 -8.46 -7.41 10.03
N PRO A 79 -9.71 -7.62 10.49
CA PRO A 79 -10.86 -6.81 10.06
C PRO A 79 -10.73 -5.30 10.36
N LEU A 80 -9.89 -4.91 11.31
CA LEU A 80 -9.68 -3.52 11.70
C LEU A 80 -8.74 -2.75 10.74
N TYR A 81 -8.06 -3.45 9.85
CA TYR A 81 -7.07 -2.84 8.94
C TYR A 81 -7.61 -1.64 8.17
N LEU A 82 -8.80 -1.78 7.58
CA LEU A 82 -9.38 -0.69 6.78
C LEU A 82 -9.67 0.58 7.61
N LEU A 83 -10.03 0.43 8.88
CA LEU A 83 -10.28 1.56 9.78
C LEU A 83 -8.98 2.18 10.31
N VAL A 84 -8.03 1.36 10.71
CA VAL A 84 -6.81 1.81 11.40
C VAL A 84 -5.72 2.26 10.43
N ILE A 85 -5.66 1.66 9.26
CA ILE A 85 -4.64 1.95 8.24
C ILE A 85 -5.26 2.51 6.96
N GLY A 86 -6.23 1.79 6.38
CA GLY A 86 -6.80 2.14 5.09
C GLY A 86 -7.41 3.54 5.07
N LEU A 87 -8.26 3.84 6.03
CA LEU A 87 -8.92 5.14 6.13
C LEU A 87 -7.93 6.29 6.40
N PRO A 88 -7.01 6.22 7.38
CA PRO A 88 -5.98 7.24 7.55
C PRO A 88 -5.09 7.45 6.32
N SER A 89 -4.68 6.38 5.64
CA SER A 89 -3.87 6.48 4.42
C SER A 89 -4.61 7.22 3.30
N ILE A 90 -5.88 6.91 3.08
CA ILE A 90 -6.71 7.60 2.08
C ILE A 90 -6.90 9.08 2.45
N ILE A 91 -7.19 9.37 3.72
CA ILE A 91 -7.32 10.76 4.19
C ILE A 91 -5.99 11.50 4.00
N GLY A 92 -4.86 10.90 4.38
CA GLY A 92 -3.53 11.47 4.17
C GLY A 92 -3.25 11.77 2.70
N TYR A 93 -3.58 10.85 1.80
CA TYR A 93 -3.47 11.05 0.35
C TYR A 93 -4.28 12.28 -0.12
N TRP A 94 -5.55 12.40 0.29
CA TRP A 94 -6.37 13.54 -0.11
C TRP A 94 -5.90 14.85 0.51
N ILE A 95 -5.41 14.85 1.75
CA ILE A 95 -4.79 16.04 2.36
C ILE A 95 -3.59 16.48 1.52
N ASP A 96 -2.73 15.54 1.12
CA ASP A 96 -1.58 15.84 0.29
C ASP A 96 -1.97 16.43 -1.06
N VAL A 97 -2.95 15.83 -1.73
CA VAL A 97 -3.43 16.29 -3.05
C VAL A 97 -4.07 17.68 -2.98
N LEU A 98 -4.90 17.96 -1.95
CA LEU A 98 -5.69 19.17 -1.87
C LEU A 98 -4.94 20.37 -1.25
N PHE A 99 -4.01 20.11 -0.33
CA PHE A 99 -3.37 21.17 0.45
C PHE A 99 -1.87 21.32 0.23
N HIS A 100 -1.22 20.33 -0.39
CA HIS A 100 0.21 20.34 -0.61
C HIS A 100 0.62 20.44 -2.08
N GLU A 101 -0.28 20.80 -2.97
CA GLU A 101 0.02 20.88 -4.41
C GLU A 101 1.21 21.82 -4.74
N ASN A 102 1.38 22.89 -3.95
CA ASN A 102 2.46 23.86 -4.08
C ASN A 102 3.78 23.44 -3.39
N TRP A 103 3.80 22.28 -2.72
CA TRP A 103 5.02 21.75 -2.11
C TRP A 103 5.86 21.02 -3.15
N SER A 104 7.19 21.02 -2.94
CA SER A 104 8.06 20.14 -3.72
C SER A 104 7.71 18.67 -3.49
N TRP A 105 7.94 17.82 -4.49
CA TRP A 105 7.66 16.38 -4.39
C TRP A 105 8.38 15.73 -3.19
N ILE A 106 9.63 16.14 -2.88
CA ILE A 106 10.38 15.65 -1.72
C ILE A 106 9.66 15.99 -0.41
N LYS A 107 9.14 17.22 -0.29
CA LYS A 107 8.43 17.66 0.91
C LYS A 107 7.11 16.92 1.09
N ARG A 108 6.37 16.70 0.00
CA ARG A 108 5.11 15.93 -0.01
C ARG A 108 5.36 14.48 0.39
N ASP A 109 6.33 13.84 -0.24
CA ASP A 109 6.72 12.47 -0.01
C ASP A 109 7.16 12.25 1.45
N LYS A 110 8.04 13.13 1.95
CA LYS A 110 8.49 13.11 3.34
C LYS A 110 7.34 13.29 4.33
N TRP A 111 6.39 14.18 4.05
CA TRP A 111 5.22 14.38 4.89
C TRP A 111 4.33 13.14 4.91
N TYR A 112 4.01 12.57 3.75
CA TYR A 112 3.13 11.42 3.61
C TYR A 112 3.69 10.20 4.33
N TYR A 113 4.92 9.80 4.01
CA TYR A 113 5.55 8.61 4.57
C TYR A 113 6.03 8.77 6.02
N ASN A 114 6.01 9.98 6.57
CA ASN A 114 6.23 10.21 8.00
C ASN A 114 4.99 9.97 8.87
N GLN A 115 3.82 9.76 8.27
CA GLN A 115 2.62 9.38 9.04
C GLN A 115 2.85 8.05 9.76
N PRO A 116 2.35 7.86 10.99
CA PRO A 116 2.67 6.68 11.80
C PRO A 116 2.37 5.35 11.11
N TRP A 117 1.24 5.26 10.41
CA TRP A 117 0.81 4.06 9.69
C TRP A 117 1.68 3.77 8.46
N GLU A 118 2.13 4.81 7.76
CA GLU A 118 3.03 4.68 6.62
C GLU A 118 4.46 4.29 7.04
N LYS A 119 4.97 4.91 8.13
CA LYS A 119 6.24 4.52 8.74
C LYS A 119 6.25 3.06 9.21
N TRP A 120 5.14 2.63 9.77
CA TRP A 120 5.01 1.23 10.19
C TRP A 120 5.01 0.28 8.99
N ALA A 121 4.35 0.64 7.89
CA ALA A 121 4.41 -0.11 6.64
C ALA A 121 5.84 -0.20 6.10
N ASP A 122 6.55 0.92 6.04
CA ASP A 122 7.97 0.95 5.64
C ASP A 122 8.83 0.02 6.51
N LYS A 123 8.66 0.08 7.83
CA LYS A 123 9.38 -0.80 8.77
C LYS A 123 9.09 -2.27 8.52
N LEU A 124 7.83 -2.64 8.33
CA LEU A 124 7.42 -4.02 8.07
C LEU A 124 7.86 -4.52 6.68
N GLY A 125 7.92 -3.62 5.70
CA GLY A 125 8.39 -3.90 4.35
C GLY A 125 9.92 -3.90 4.21
N GLY A 126 10.64 -3.39 5.20
CA GLY A 126 12.10 -3.23 5.13
C GLY A 126 12.52 -2.07 4.23
N VAL A 127 11.71 -1.02 4.16
CA VAL A 127 11.98 0.18 3.35
C VAL A 127 12.70 1.23 4.18
N ASN A 128 13.83 1.71 3.66
CA ASN A 128 14.58 2.83 4.22
C ASN A 128 14.55 3.98 3.23
N ARG A 129 13.75 5.02 3.53
CA ARG A 129 13.65 6.19 2.67
C ARG A 129 14.78 7.16 2.93
N TYR A 130 15.45 7.53 1.85
CA TYR A 130 16.48 8.55 1.88
C TYR A 130 15.96 9.81 1.17
N TYR A 131 15.98 10.92 1.88
CA TYR A 131 15.65 12.23 1.33
C TYR A 131 16.92 13.06 1.28
N PRO A 132 17.35 13.48 0.09
CA PRO A 132 18.51 14.38 -0.01
C PRO A 132 18.23 15.66 0.78
N THR A 133 19.20 16.09 1.55
CA THR A 133 19.16 17.43 2.16
C THR A 133 19.20 18.44 1.02
N LEU A 134 18.10 19.18 0.86
CA LEU A 134 18.10 20.31 -0.07
C LEU A 134 19.09 21.36 0.45
N PRO A 135 19.92 21.93 -0.44
CA PRO A 135 20.82 23.01 -0.07
C PRO A 135 20.08 24.23 0.42
#